data_beac53cbd06be4c2190cd61669d91254
#
_entry.id   beac53cbd06be4c2190cd61669d91254
#
_cell.length_a   1.000
_cell.length_b   1.000
_cell.length_c   1.000
_cell.angle_alpha   90.00
_cell.angle_beta   90.00
_cell.angle_gamma   90.00
#
_symmetry.space_group_name_H-M   'P 1'
#
loop_
_entity.id
_entity.type
_entity.pdbx_description
1 polymer ?
#
loop_
_entity_poly.entity_id
_entity_poly.type
_entity_poly.pdbx_seq_one_letter_code
_entity_poly.pdbx_strand_id
1 'polypeptide(L)'
;MCERRFTTIERMQMTVHKRNGIEEPFSRDKVIRGVRNACKGRPVTDADLALLGQRVEDGLRARGVAEIPSEEIGLAILGPLRELDPIAYLRFASVYLKYNTIEDFATEIDRLRDESSDKTKSSSRKRLSKQDEPL
;
A
#
# COMPACT_ATOMS: atom_id res chain seq x y z
N MET A 1 -18.09 29.71 11.13
CA MET A 1 -17.50 29.20 12.35
C MET A 1 -17.60 27.72 12.48
N CYS A 2 -18.75 27.19 12.29
CA CYS A 2 -18.94 25.75 12.39
C CYS A 2 -18.10 25.01 11.36
N GLU A 3 -17.95 25.60 10.21
CA GLU A 3 -17.18 24.97 9.14
C GLU A 3 -15.75 24.72 9.55
N ARG A 4 -15.18 25.67 10.26
CA ARG A 4 -13.80 25.50 10.69
C ARG A 4 -13.66 24.33 11.64
N ARG A 5 -14.60 24.16 12.52
CA ARG A 5 -14.57 23.06 13.47
C ARG A 5 -14.67 21.73 12.76
N PHE A 6 -15.54 21.64 11.77
CA PHE A 6 -15.66 20.41 11.00
C PHE A 6 -14.35 20.07 10.31
N THR A 7 -13.76 21.06 9.68
CA THR A 7 -12.50 20.86 9.00
C THR A 7 -11.42 20.35 9.94
N THR A 8 -11.36 20.94 11.12
CA THR A 8 -10.37 20.56 12.12
C THR A 8 -10.55 19.12 12.57
N ILE A 9 -11.81 18.72 12.79
CA ILE A 9 -12.11 17.37 13.22
C ILE A 9 -11.71 16.35 12.15
N GLU A 10 -12.05 16.66 10.92
CA GLU A 10 -11.75 15.75 9.82
C GLU A 10 -10.26 15.56 9.60
N ARG A 11 -9.48 16.53 10.00
CA ARG A 11 -8.03 16.49 9.81
C ARG A 11 -7.30 16.19 11.10
N MET A 12 -7.89 15.31 11.90
CA MET A 12 -7.21 14.89 13.11
C MET A 12 -5.83 14.36 12.77
N GLN A 13 -4.83 14.87 13.50
CA GLN A 13 -3.48 14.50 13.24
C GLN A 13 -3.16 13.14 13.82
N MET A 14 -2.49 12.31 13.03
CA MET A 14 -2.05 11.01 13.49
C MET A 14 -0.59 11.10 13.93
N THR A 15 -0.29 10.43 15.04
CA THR A 15 1.05 10.38 15.59
C THR A 15 1.62 8.99 15.42
N VAL A 16 2.86 8.92 14.96
CA VAL A 16 3.53 7.65 14.74
C VAL A 16 4.48 7.37 15.90
N HIS A 17 4.39 6.16 16.44
CA HIS A 17 5.26 5.72 17.51
C HIS A 17 6.33 4.79 16.96
N LYS A 18 7.58 5.18 17.10
CA LYS A 18 8.70 4.37 16.64
C LYS A 18 9.19 3.46 17.76
N ARG A 19 9.92 2.42 17.37
CA ARG A 19 10.43 1.44 18.33
C ARG A 19 11.32 2.07 19.40
N ASN A 20 12.08 3.10 19.01
CA ASN A 20 12.99 3.76 19.95
C ASN A 20 12.25 4.71 20.88
N GLY A 21 10.95 4.72 20.88
CA GLY A 21 10.18 5.59 21.77
C GLY A 21 9.93 6.98 21.23
N ILE A 22 10.47 7.29 20.05
CA ILE A 22 10.28 8.60 19.45
C ILE A 22 8.90 8.66 18.82
N GLU A 23 8.21 9.79 19.03
CA GLU A 23 6.92 10.05 18.42
C GLU A 23 7.07 11.16 17.40
N GLU A 24 6.38 11.00 16.27
CA GLU A 24 6.41 12.04 15.25
C GLU A 24 5.08 12.04 14.52
N PRO A 25 4.70 13.18 13.91
CA PRO A 25 3.45 13.21 13.17
C PRO A 25 3.54 12.34 11.92
N PHE A 26 2.42 11.76 11.55
CA PHE A 26 2.37 10.99 10.32
C PHE A 26 2.70 11.89 9.14
N SER A 27 3.51 11.40 8.23
CA SER A 27 3.90 12.14 7.04
C SER A 27 3.72 11.27 5.80
N ARG A 28 2.85 11.71 4.90
CA ARG A 28 2.65 11.03 3.63
C ARG A 28 3.94 11.03 2.82
N ASP A 29 4.70 12.12 2.91
CA ASP A 29 5.97 12.23 2.18
C ASP A 29 6.97 11.17 2.61
N LYS A 30 6.99 10.83 3.88
CA LYS A 30 7.88 9.78 4.37
C LYS A 30 7.49 8.42 3.83
N VAL A 31 6.19 8.15 3.74
CA VAL A 31 5.69 6.92 3.14
C VAL A 31 6.16 6.83 1.68
N ILE A 32 5.93 7.90 0.94
CA ILE A 32 6.29 7.94 -0.48
C ILE A 32 7.80 7.74 -0.66
N ARG A 33 8.59 8.38 0.19
CA ARG A 33 10.04 8.28 0.09
C ARG A 33 10.51 6.86 0.34
N GLY A 34 9.93 6.19 1.33
CA GLY A 34 10.29 4.80 1.63
C GLY A 34 9.93 3.86 0.51
N VAL A 35 8.74 4.05 -0.07
CA VAL A 35 8.30 3.20 -1.17
C VAL A 35 9.09 3.49 -2.45
N ARG A 36 9.49 4.74 -2.66
CA ARG A 36 10.21 5.11 -3.87
C ARG A 36 11.47 4.28 -4.07
N ASN A 37 12.16 3.96 -2.99
CA ASN A 37 13.36 3.13 -3.08
C ASN A 37 13.04 1.75 -3.64
N ALA A 38 11.92 1.18 -3.25
CA ALA A 38 11.53 -0.15 -3.74
C ALA A 38 11.09 -0.09 -5.20
N CYS A 39 10.73 1.08 -5.69
CA CYS A 39 10.23 1.25 -7.05
C CYS A 39 11.31 1.62 -8.05
N LYS A 40 12.56 1.67 -7.66
CA LYS A 40 13.64 2.03 -8.57
C LYS A 40 13.68 1.09 -9.75
N GLY A 41 13.73 1.66 -10.95
CA GLY A 41 13.76 0.87 -12.17
C GLY A 41 12.42 0.30 -12.58
N ARG A 42 11.35 0.64 -11.87
CA ARG A 42 10.01 0.16 -12.22
C ARG A 42 9.23 1.29 -12.88
N PRO A 43 8.24 0.94 -13.71
CA PRO A 43 7.43 1.95 -14.38
C PRO A 43 6.37 2.52 -13.43
N VAL A 44 6.84 3.17 -12.37
CA VAL A 44 5.99 3.78 -11.36
C VAL A 44 6.26 5.28 -11.39
N THR A 45 5.21 6.06 -11.60
CA THR A 45 5.34 7.51 -11.71
C THR A 45 5.18 8.18 -10.35
N ASP A 46 5.55 9.46 -10.29
CA ASP A 46 5.34 10.23 -9.08
C ASP A 46 3.85 10.34 -8.75
N ALA A 47 3.01 10.40 -9.76
CA ALA A 47 1.56 10.42 -9.54
C ALA A 47 1.08 9.12 -8.91
N ASP A 48 1.64 8.00 -9.35
CA ASP A 48 1.32 6.70 -8.76
C ASP A 48 1.70 6.66 -7.28
N LEU A 49 2.88 7.19 -6.97
CA LEU A 49 3.35 7.22 -5.58
C LEU A 49 2.51 8.14 -4.72
N ALA A 50 2.10 9.28 -5.27
CA ALA A 50 1.25 10.20 -4.53
C ALA A 50 -0.09 9.55 -4.20
N LEU A 51 -0.66 8.83 -5.16
CA LEU A 51 -1.92 8.13 -4.95
C LEU A 51 -1.76 7.02 -3.92
N LEU A 52 -0.67 6.29 -3.97
CA LEU A 52 -0.39 5.25 -2.99
C LEU A 52 -0.30 5.85 -1.58
N GLY A 53 0.42 6.96 -1.46
CA GLY A 53 0.55 7.62 -0.16
C GLY A 53 -0.80 8.04 0.39
N GLN A 54 -1.66 8.54 -0.49
CA GLN A 54 -2.99 8.93 -0.06
C GLN A 54 -3.83 7.73 0.37
N ARG A 55 -3.74 6.63 -0.36
CA ARG A 55 -4.48 5.42 0.00
C ARG A 55 -4.02 4.88 1.34
N VAL A 56 -2.72 4.93 1.62
CA VAL A 56 -2.20 4.50 2.90
C VAL A 56 -2.74 5.38 4.02
N GLU A 57 -2.69 6.69 3.81
CA GLU A 57 -3.17 7.63 4.81
C GLU A 57 -4.66 7.45 5.07
N ASP A 58 -5.45 7.33 4.01
CA ASP A 58 -6.89 7.15 4.15
C ASP A 58 -7.22 5.86 4.90
N GLY A 59 -6.50 4.80 4.60
CA GLY A 59 -6.71 3.53 5.28
C GLY A 59 -6.40 3.61 6.77
N LEU A 60 -5.35 4.32 7.12
CA LEU A 60 -5.00 4.49 8.52
C LEU A 60 -6.02 5.37 9.24
N ARG A 61 -6.47 6.44 8.60
CA ARG A 61 -7.48 7.32 9.20
C ARG A 61 -8.80 6.61 9.41
N ALA A 62 -9.13 5.68 8.52
CA ALA A 62 -10.38 4.92 8.63
C ALA A 62 -10.42 4.06 9.90
N ARG A 63 -9.26 3.79 10.48
CA ARG A 63 -9.22 3.04 11.74
C ARG A 63 -9.70 3.86 12.93
N GLY A 64 -9.70 5.18 12.79
CA GLY A 64 -10.20 6.05 13.84
C GLY A 64 -9.28 6.19 15.04
N VAL A 65 -8.00 5.85 14.90
CA VAL A 65 -7.04 5.98 16.00
C VAL A 65 -6.08 7.12 15.73
N ALA A 66 -5.69 7.80 16.80
CA ALA A 66 -4.81 8.95 16.70
C ALA A 66 -3.33 8.54 16.78
N GLU A 67 -3.03 7.39 17.36
CA GLU A 67 -1.68 6.93 17.54
C GLU A 67 -1.48 5.61 16.83
N ILE A 68 -0.40 5.52 16.05
CA ILE A 68 -0.16 4.39 15.18
C ILE A 68 1.28 3.91 15.36
N PRO A 69 1.49 2.64 15.70
CA PRO A 69 2.85 2.10 15.70
C PRO A 69 3.43 2.13 14.28
N SER A 70 4.71 2.43 14.16
CA SER A 70 5.34 2.54 12.85
C SER A 70 5.22 1.24 12.06
N GLU A 71 5.16 0.10 12.74
CA GLU A 71 5.03 -1.18 12.09
C GLU A 71 3.73 -1.30 11.33
N GLU A 72 2.66 -0.70 11.83
CA GLU A 72 1.37 -0.77 11.16
C GLU A 72 1.35 0.07 9.88
N ILE A 73 2.18 1.08 9.81
CA ILE A 73 2.28 1.86 8.59
C ILE A 73 2.86 0.99 7.47
N GLY A 74 3.92 0.23 7.78
CA GLY A 74 4.49 -0.68 6.80
C GLY A 74 3.50 -1.72 6.33
N LEU A 75 2.72 -2.27 7.27
CA LEU A 75 1.69 -3.24 6.89
C LEU A 75 0.63 -2.60 6.00
N ALA A 76 0.28 -1.35 6.27
CA ALA A 76 -0.71 -0.64 5.46
C ALA A 76 -0.21 -0.35 4.06
N ILE A 77 1.11 -0.30 3.87
CA ILE A 77 1.70 -0.05 2.55
C ILE A 77 1.63 -1.29 1.68
N LEU A 78 1.72 -2.48 2.27
CA LEU A 78 1.87 -3.73 1.52
C LEU A 78 0.76 -3.95 0.50
N GLY A 79 -0.49 -3.78 0.90
CA GLY A 79 -1.62 -4.00 0.00
C GLY A 79 -1.61 -3.09 -1.22
N PRO A 80 -1.63 -1.77 -1.02
CA PRO A 80 -1.59 -0.85 -2.15
C PRO A 80 -0.37 -1.00 -3.04
N LEU A 81 0.79 -1.31 -2.45
CA LEU A 81 2.01 -1.46 -3.23
C LEU A 81 1.95 -2.71 -4.10
N ARG A 82 1.39 -3.79 -3.58
CA ARG A 82 1.24 -5.02 -4.36
C ARG A 82 0.37 -4.78 -5.59
N GLU A 83 -0.69 -4.00 -5.44
CA GLU A 83 -1.54 -3.66 -6.57
C GLU A 83 -0.84 -2.77 -7.58
N LEU A 84 0.02 -1.91 -7.10
CA LEU A 84 0.73 -0.98 -7.97
C LEU A 84 1.81 -1.67 -8.78
N ASP A 85 2.67 -2.44 -8.13
CA ASP A 85 3.78 -3.12 -8.79
C ASP A 85 4.25 -4.29 -7.94
N PRO A 86 4.02 -5.53 -8.40
CA PRO A 86 4.39 -6.71 -7.62
C PRO A 86 5.89 -6.83 -7.31
N ILE A 87 6.74 -6.35 -8.21
CA ILE A 87 8.20 -6.44 -7.98
C ILE A 87 8.61 -5.46 -6.89
N ALA A 88 8.09 -4.24 -6.95
CA ALA A 88 8.35 -3.26 -5.90
C ALA A 88 7.83 -3.76 -4.56
N TYR A 89 6.64 -4.37 -4.58
CA TYR A 89 6.08 -4.98 -3.39
C TYR A 89 7.03 -6.03 -2.82
N LEU A 90 7.54 -6.91 -3.67
CA LEU A 90 8.42 -7.98 -3.21
C LEU A 90 9.68 -7.42 -2.57
N ARG A 91 10.26 -6.37 -3.15
CA ARG A 91 11.43 -5.71 -2.58
C ARG A 91 11.14 -5.12 -1.21
N PHE A 92 10.03 -4.39 -1.12
CA PHE A 92 9.64 -3.74 0.13
C PHE A 92 9.33 -4.78 1.20
N ALA A 93 8.54 -5.79 0.84
CA ALA A 93 8.14 -6.83 1.77
C ALA A 93 9.34 -7.63 2.28
N SER A 94 10.32 -7.88 1.42
CA SER A 94 11.48 -8.66 1.82
C SER A 94 12.25 -7.98 2.94
N VAL A 95 12.35 -6.65 2.89
CA VAL A 95 13.02 -5.89 3.94
C VAL A 95 12.13 -5.76 5.15
N TYR A 96 10.88 -5.38 4.93
CA TYR A 96 9.97 -5.09 6.02
C TYR A 96 9.61 -6.34 6.83
N LEU A 97 9.32 -7.44 6.13
CA LEU A 97 8.97 -8.71 6.76
C LEU A 97 10.19 -9.55 7.07
N LYS A 98 11.39 -9.04 6.75
CA LYS A 98 12.66 -9.68 7.11
C LYS A 98 12.79 -11.09 6.53
N TYR A 99 12.63 -11.19 5.21
CA TYR A 99 12.87 -12.47 4.54
C TYR A 99 14.33 -12.85 4.69
N ASN A 100 14.59 -14.08 5.11
CA ASN A 100 15.94 -14.55 5.36
C ASN A 100 16.37 -15.65 4.43
N THR A 101 15.43 -16.37 3.83
CA THR A 101 15.75 -17.56 3.05
C THR A 101 15.17 -17.43 1.66
N ILE A 102 15.68 -18.25 0.75
CA ILE A 102 15.16 -18.32 -0.60
C ILE A 102 13.71 -18.81 -0.56
N GLU A 103 13.41 -19.70 0.37
CA GLU A 103 12.04 -20.21 0.52
C GLU A 103 11.05 -19.13 0.85
N ASP A 104 11.46 -18.15 1.65
CA ASP A 104 10.59 -17.02 1.98
C ASP A 104 10.19 -16.27 0.71
N PHE A 105 11.17 -16.01 -0.16
CA PHE A 105 10.90 -15.35 -1.43
C PHE A 105 10.06 -16.23 -2.34
N ALA A 106 10.38 -17.52 -2.40
CA ALA A 106 9.66 -18.44 -3.30
C ALA A 106 8.19 -18.52 -2.92
N THR A 107 7.91 -18.60 -1.64
CA THR A 107 6.53 -18.64 -1.17
C THR A 107 5.77 -17.39 -1.57
N GLU A 108 6.37 -16.24 -1.39
CA GLU A 108 5.71 -14.99 -1.73
C GLU A 108 5.52 -14.83 -3.23
N ILE A 109 6.52 -15.26 -4.02
CA ILE A 109 6.41 -15.20 -5.46
C ILE A 109 5.26 -16.08 -5.95
N ASP A 110 5.12 -17.26 -5.36
CA ASP A 110 4.02 -18.15 -5.73
C ASP A 110 2.67 -17.53 -5.43
N ARG A 111 2.55 -16.87 -4.30
CA ARG A 111 1.31 -16.17 -3.95
C ARG A 111 0.98 -15.08 -4.95
N LEU A 112 1.99 -14.31 -5.35
CA LEU A 112 1.78 -13.25 -6.32
C LEU A 112 1.35 -13.79 -7.67
N ARG A 113 1.93 -14.92 -8.08
CA ARG A 113 1.55 -15.55 -9.34
C ARG A 113 0.13 -16.06 -9.31
N ASP A 114 -0.27 -16.66 -8.21
CA ASP A 114 -1.64 -17.17 -8.07
C ASP A 114 -2.64 -16.04 -8.15
N GLU A 115 -2.38 -14.94 -7.47
CA GLU A 115 -3.27 -13.80 -7.49
C GLU A 115 -3.39 -13.21 -8.90
N SER A 116 -2.27 -13.09 -9.61
CA SER A 116 -2.27 -12.59 -10.98
C SER A 116 -3.07 -13.51 -11.89
N SER A 117 -2.92 -14.81 -11.70
CA SER A 117 -3.64 -15.80 -12.49
C SER A 117 -5.15 -15.65 -12.30
N ASP A 118 -5.56 -15.50 -11.04
CA ASP A 118 -6.97 -15.33 -10.74
C ASP A 118 -7.53 -14.06 -11.37
N LYS A 119 -6.80 -12.97 -11.29
CA LYS A 119 -7.23 -11.73 -11.90
C LYS A 119 -7.35 -11.85 -13.41
N THR A 120 -6.41 -12.52 -14.03
CA THR A 120 -6.42 -12.73 -15.47
C THR A 120 -7.63 -13.58 -15.86
N LYS A 121 -7.89 -14.63 -15.12
CA LYS A 121 -9.05 -15.47 -15.40
C LYS A 121 -10.35 -14.70 -15.28
N SER A 122 -10.46 -13.89 -14.23
CA SER A 122 -11.65 -13.08 -14.02
C SER A 122 -11.86 -12.11 -15.19
N SER A 123 -10.79 -11.46 -15.62
CA SER A 123 -10.86 -10.54 -16.74
C SER A 123 -11.26 -11.26 -18.03
N SER A 124 -10.70 -12.44 -18.26
CA SER A 124 -11.04 -13.22 -19.43
C SER A 124 -12.50 -13.61 -19.45
N ARG A 125 -13.02 -14.02 -18.31
CA ARG A 125 -14.44 -14.35 -18.22
C ARG A 125 -15.33 -13.17 -18.56
N LYS A 126 -14.98 -12.00 -18.06
CA LYS A 126 -15.75 -10.80 -18.36
C LYS A 126 -15.73 -10.50 -19.85
N ARG A 127 -14.59 -10.65 -20.49
CA ARG A 127 -14.50 -10.41 -21.92
C ARG A 127 -15.35 -11.41 -22.71
N LEU A 128 -15.30 -12.66 -22.32
CA LEU A 128 -16.09 -13.68 -22.99
C LEU A 128 -17.57 -13.39 -22.86
N SER A 129 -18.00 -12.95 -21.70
CA SER A 129 -19.38 -12.58 -21.51
C SER A 129 -19.80 -11.49 -22.49
N LYS A 130 -18.96 -10.49 -22.65
CA LYS A 130 -19.28 -9.41 -23.58
C LYS A 130 -19.34 -9.90 -25.01
N GLN A 131 -18.45 -10.81 -25.34
CA GLN A 131 -18.45 -11.35 -26.69
C GLN A 131 -19.67 -12.23 -26.98
N ASP A 132 -20.15 -12.88 -25.96
CA ASP A 132 -21.33 -13.73 -26.07
C ASP A 132 -22.61 -12.94 -26.19
N GLU A 133 -22.58 -11.69 -25.86
CA GLU A 133 -23.75 -10.84 -26.03
C GLU A 133 -24.03 -10.76 -27.52
N PRO A 134 -25.18 -11.13 -27.86
CA PRO A 134 -25.43 -11.18 -29.27
C PRO A 134 -25.49 -9.86 -29.87
N LEU A 135 -24.97 -9.81 -30.68
CA LEU A 135 -25.05 -8.82 -31.54
C LEU A 135 -26.41 -8.26 -31.86
#